data_f8b9864c0d1ad8c6d7b4ca1abb93e8d4
#
_entry.id   f8b9864c0d1ad8c6d7b4ca1abb93e8d4
#
_cell.length_a   1.000
_cell.length_b   1.000
_cell.length_c   1.000
_cell.angle_alpha   90.00
_cell.angle_beta   90.00
_cell.angle_gamma   90.00
#
_symmetry.space_group_name_H-M   'P 1'
#
loop_
_entity.id
_entity.type
_entity.pdbx_description
1 polymer ?
#
loop_
_entity_poly.entity_id
_entity_poly.type
_entity_poly.pdbx_seq_one_letter_code
_entity_poly.pdbx_strand_id
1 'polypeptide(L)'
;MKRVAIAYNNAEDAALKHELKQKFIAMYDNATDQGIAYGSCWGNIHHYGYSMRGLFVAYFLMKDVLREAGKLEEAVRTLNWYAITNEVYPEPAVNGIDIDTFNTKLQGRIASILIMEDTPEKLQYLRSFSRWLDNGCLPAPGLAGSFKPDGACFHHCNNYPAYAVGGLDGATNMIYLLSGTEFRLSCLLYTSDA
;
A
#
# COMPACT_ATOMS: atom_id res chain seq x y z
N MET A 1 6.41 0.47 -15.80
CA MET A 1 7.10 1.17 -14.70
C MET A 1 7.71 0.22 -13.66
N LYS A 2 6.97 -0.68 -12.97
CA LYS A 2 7.53 -1.57 -11.92
C LYS A 2 8.75 -2.37 -12.37
N ARG A 3 8.71 -3.00 -13.56
CA ARG A 3 9.86 -3.76 -14.10
C ARG A 3 11.08 -2.89 -14.34
N VAL A 4 10.90 -1.65 -14.82
CA VAL A 4 12.00 -0.69 -15.03
C VAL A 4 12.61 -0.28 -13.69
N ALA A 5 11.78 -0.01 -12.69
CA ALA A 5 12.24 0.34 -11.34
C ALA A 5 13.03 -0.80 -10.68
N ILE A 6 12.58 -2.04 -10.81
CA ILE A 6 13.29 -3.23 -10.31
C ILE A 6 14.63 -3.39 -11.06
N ALA A 7 14.62 -3.28 -12.39
CA ALA A 7 15.84 -3.38 -13.19
C ALA A 7 16.86 -2.30 -12.83
N TYR A 8 16.41 -1.05 -12.62
CA TYR A 8 17.25 0.05 -12.16
C TYR A 8 17.96 -0.24 -10.84
N ASN A 9 17.20 -0.74 -9.84
CA ASN A 9 17.76 -1.02 -8.52
C ASN A 9 18.72 -2.22 -8.50
N ASN A 10 18.60 -3.14 -9.46
CA ASN A 10 19.48 -4.29 -9.60
C ASN A 10 20.61 -4.09 -10.63
N ALA A 11 20.62 -2.97 -11.37
CA ALA A 11 21.66 -2.72 -12.36
C ALA A 11 22.97 -2.33 -11.68
N GLU A 12 24.07 -3.02 -12.04
CA GLU A 12 25.44 -2.68 -11.63
C GLU A 12 26.12 -1.79 -12.67
N ASP A 13 25.77 -1.96 -13.95
CA ASP A 13 26.30 -1.16 -15.05
C ASP A 13 25.75 0.25 -15.03
N ALA A 14 26.64 1.25 -14.99
CA ALA A 14 26.28 2.67 -14.87
C ALA A 14 25.53 3.20 -16.10
N ALA A 15 25.88 2.72 -17.32
CA ALA A 15 25.22 3.17 -18.53
C ALA A 15 23.79 2.62 -18.60
N LEU A 16 23.60 1.35 -18.29
CA LEU A 16 22.28 0.73 -18.18
C LEU A 16 21.43 1.43 -17.10
N LYS A 17 22.03 1.72 -15.95
CA LYS A 17 21.33 2.42 -14.85
C LYS A 17 20.88 3.81 -15.29
N HIS A 18 21.73 4.54 -16.03
CA HIS A 18 21.36 5.83 -16.59
C HIS A 18 20.21 5.71 -17.59
N GLU A 19 20.24 4.75 -18.51
CA GLU A 19 19.16 4.52 -19.49
C GLU A 19 17.84 4.21 -18.78
N LEU A 20 17.86 3.31 -17.80
CA LEU A 20 16.68 2.92 -17.03
C LEU A 20 16.09 4.10 -16.26
N LYS A 21 16.94 4.98 -15.70
CA LYS A 21 16.52 6.23 -15.05
C LYS A 21 15.76 7.12 -16.04
N GLN A 22 16.35 7.40 -17.21
CA GLN A 22 15.71 8.25 -18.24
C GLN A 22 14.38 7.66 -18.69
N LYS A 23 14.35 6.35 -18.94
CA LYS A 23 13.15 5.62 -19.31
C LYS A 23 12.06 5.72 -18.24
N PHE A 24 12.43 5.59 -16.97
CA PHE A 24 11.47 5.72 -15.87
C PHE A 24 10.87 7.12 -15.80
N ILE A 25 11.68 8.18 -15.91
CA ILE A 25 11.20 9.56 -15.89
C ILE A 25 10.25 9.83 -17.07
N ALA A 26 10.61 9.40 -18.27
CA ALA A 26 9.72 9.54 -19.43
C ALA A 26 8.37 8.80 -19.22
N MET A 27 8.40 7.62 -18.60
CA MET A 27 7.16 6.89 -18.25
C MET A 27 6.36 7.58 -17.16
N TYR A 28 7.02 8.23 -16.19
CA TYR A 28 6.38 9.03 -15.16
C TYR A 28 5.67 10.23 -15.79
N ASP A 29 6.36 11.00 -16.62
CA ASP A 29 5.81 12.19 -17.28
C ASP A 29 4.61 11.82 -18.17
N ASN A 30 4.73 10.75 -18.96
CA ASN A 30 3.61 10.26 -19.75
C ASN A 30 2.42 9.81 -18.87
N ALA A 31 2.67 9.18 -17.73
CA ALA A 31 1.59 8.78 -16.82
C ALA A 31 0.86 10.00 -16.24
N THR A 32 1.60 11.04 -15.87
CA THR A 32 1.04 12.31 -15.39
C THR A 32 0.24 13.02 -16.48
N ASP A 33 0.75 13.08 -17.71
CA ASP A 33 0.05 13.66 -18.87
C ASP A 33 -1.25 12.89 -19.19
N GLN A 34 -1.28 11.59 -18.94
CA GLN A 34 -2.50 10.78 -19.09
C GLN A 34 -3.48 10.91 -17.90
N GLY A 35 -3.20 11.78 -16.94
CA GLY A 35 -4.09 12.08 -15.83
C GLY A 35 -3.85 11.25 -14.56
N ILE A 36 -2.73 10.52 -14.45
CA ILE A 36 -2.35 9.89 -13.18
C ILE A 36 -1.70 10.96 -12.30
N ALA A 37 -2.53 11.78 -11.66
CA ALA A 37 -2.13 12.94 -10.89
C ALA A 37 -3.02 13.13 -9.65
N TYR A 38 -2.53 13.89 -8.68
CA TYR A 38 -3.31 14.29 -7.53
C TYR A 38 -4.63 14.99 -7.94
N GLY A 39 -5.72 14.59 -7.31
CA GLY A 39 -7.05 15.17 -7.56
C GLY A 39 -7.75 14.62 -8.79
N SER A 40 -7.10 13.78 -9.59
CA SER A 40 -7.73 13.16 -10.75
C SER A 40 -8.52 11.91 -10.38
N CYS A 41 -9.43 11.52 -11.27
CA CYS A 41 -10.17 10.25 -11.19
C CYS A 41 -9.87 9.45 -12.45
N TRP A 42 -8.66 8.91 -12.54
CA TRP A 42 -8.26 8.07 -13.66
C TRP A 42 -8.85 6.67 -13.48
N GLY A 43 -9.93 6.40 -14.18
CA GLY A 43 -10.68 5.16 -14.07
C GLY A 43 -11.49 5.07 -12.77
N ASN A 44 -11.78 3.86 -12.34
CA ASN A 44 -12.53 3.60 -11.12
C ASN A 44 -11.59 3.53 -9.90
N ILE A 45 -11.58 4.57 -9.08
CA ILE A 45 -10.77 4.64 -7.85
C ILE A 45 -11.06 3.44 -6.93
N HIS A 46 -12.27 2.90 -6.94
CA HIS A 46 -12.63 1.74 -6.13
C HIS A 46 -11.74 0.53 -6.40
N HIS A 47 -11.28 0.36 -7.64
CA HIS A 47 -10.42 -0.75 -8.04
C HIS A 47 -8.93 -0.39 -8.20
N TYR A 48 -8.47 0.75 -7.69
CA TYR A 48 -7.07 1.15 -7.84
C TYR A 48 -6.08 0.11 -7.29
N GLY A 49 -6.46 -0.62 -6.25
CA GLY A 49 -5.65 -1.70 -5.68
C GLY A 49 -5.32 -2.80 -6.67
N TYR A 50 -6.16 -3.07 -7.64
CA TYR A 50 -5.88 -4.01 -8.73
C TYR A 50 -5.06 -3.38 -9.84
N SER A 51 -5.47 -2.21 -10.31
CA SER A 51 -4.90 -1.57 -11.52
C SER A 51 -3.59 -0.86 -11.25
N MET A 52 -3.43 -0.26 -10.07
CA MET A 52 -2.35 0.67 -9.74
C MET A 52 -1.25 0.08 -8.85
N ARG A 53 -1.38 -1.17 -8.36
CA ARG A 53 -0.40 -1.74 -7.41
C ARG A 53 1.05 -1.72 -7.93
N GLY A 54 1.24 -1.85 -9.23
CA GLY A 54 2.56 -1.75 -9.85
C GLY A 54 3.14 -0.33 -9.87
N LEU A 55 2.28 0.69 -9.91
CA LEU A 55 2.67 2.10 -9.89
C LEU A 55 3.20 2.49 -8.50
N PHE A 56 2.48 2.13 -7.43
CA PHE A 56 2.89 2.42 -6.06
C PHE A 56 4.30 1.91 -5.76
N VAL A 57 4.55 0.64 -6.09
CA VAL A 57 5.86 0.02 -5.91
C VAL A 57 6.93 0.69 -6.78
N ALA A 58 6.60 1.04 -8.03
CA ALA A 58 7.52 1.69 -8.94
C ALA A 58 7.98 3.06 -8.42
N TYR A 59 7.05 3.89 -7.98
CA TYR A 59 7.37 5.22 -7.46
C TYR A 59 8.20 5.12 -6.18
N PHE A 60 7.84 4.23 -5.26
CA PHE A 60 8.62 4.00 -4.04
C PHE A 60 10.06 3.56 -4.35
N LEU A 61 10.26 2.58 -5.23
CA LEU A 61 11.58 2.09 -5.61
C LEU A 61 12.43 3.14 -6.31
N MET A 62 11.81 4.13 -6.93
CA MET A 62 12.47 5.22 -7.66
C MET A 62 12.41 6.56 -6.91
N LYS A 63 12.18 6.54 -5.59
CA LYS A 63 12.08 7.73 -4.75
C LYS A 63 13.24 8.71 -4.98
N ASP A 64 14.48 8.21 -4.95
CA ASP A 64 15.66 9.08 -5.11
C ASP A 64 15.77 9.66 -6.52
N VAL A 65 15.42 8.88 -7.53
CA VAL A 65 15.35 9.35 -8.92
C VAL A 65 14.29 10.43 -9.09
N LEU A 66 13.13 10.26 -8.48
CA LEU A 66 12.08 11.28 -8.50
C LEU A 66 12.50 12.56 -7.76
N ARG A 67 13.21 12.41 -6.64
CA ARG A 67 13.77 13.55 -5.89
C ARG A 67 14.78 14.32 -6.74
N GLU A 68 15.74 13.64 -7.34
CA GLU A 68 16.75 14.26 -8.21
C GLU A 68 16.12 14.96 -9.43
N ALA A 69 15.01 14.46 -9.93
CA ALA A 69 14.27 15.06 -11.04
C ALA A 69 13.31 16.18 -10.62
N GLY A 70 13.22 16.52 -9.32
CA GLY A 70 12.29 17.52 -8.80
C GLY A 70 10.81 17.11 -8.85
N LYS A 71 10.52 15.80 -8.93
CA LYS A 71 9.17 15.24 -9.12
C LYS A 71 8.63 14.51 -7.88
N LEU A 72 9.42 14.44 -6.78
CA LEU A 72 9.04 13.63 -5.64
C LEU A 72 7.79 14.15 -4.93
N GLU A 73 7.64 15.46 -4.74
CA GLU A 73 6.48 16.03 -4.07
C GLU A 73 5.17 15.70 -4.81
N GLU A 74 5.17 15.85 -6.13
CA GLU A 74 4.01 15.49 -6.96
C GLU A 74 3.71 13.99 -6.90
N ALA A 75 4.74 13.15 -6.96
CA ALA A 75 4.60 11.70 -6.85
C ALA A 75 4.02 11.29 -5.48
N VAL A 76 4.47 11.89 -4.38
CA VAL A 76 3.94 11.66 -3.03
C VAL A 76 2.47 12.05 -2.96
N ARG A 77 2.10 13.23 -3.45
CA ARG A 77 0.70 13.71 -3.47
C ARG A 77 -0.18 12.77 -4.30
N THR A 78 0.31 12.33 -5.45
CA THR A 78 -0.40 11.40 -6.33
C THR A 78 -0.62 10.04 -5.67
N LEU A 79 0.42 9.45 -5.06
CA LEU A 79 0.26 8.17 -4.38
C LEU A 79 -0.64 8.26 -3.16
N ASN A 80 -0.53 9.32 -2.37
CA ASN A 80 -1.40 9.53 -1.20
C ASN A 80 -2.87 9.70 -1.60
N TRP A 81 -3.13 10.34 -2.73
CA TRP A 81 -4.47 10.48 -3.29
C TRP A 81 -5.05 9.12 -3.69
N TYR A 82 -4.33 8.36 -4.50
CA TYR A 82 -4.81 7.06 -4.99
C TYR A 82 -4.84 5.97 -3.92
N ALA A 83 -3.95 6.00 -2.93
CA ALA A 83 -3.96 5.07 -1.81
C ALA A 83 -4.98 5.43 -0.74
N ILE A 84 -5.58 6.62 -0.82
CA ILE A 84 -6.43 7.18 0.24
C ILE A 84 -5.71 7.04 1.59
N THR A 85 -4.47 7.53 1.65
CA THR A 85 -3.53 7.25 2.75
C THR A 85 -4.07 7.75 4.08
N ASN A 86 -4.85 8.83 4.08
CA ASN A 86 -5.46 9.41 5.28
C ASN A 86 -6.53 8.52 5.95
N GLU A 87 -7.00 7.46 5.29
CA GLU A 87 -7.89 6.47 5.93
C GLU A 87 -7.26 5.77 7.14
N VAL A 88 -5.94 5.86 7.32
CA VAL A 88 -5.26 5.30 8.50
C VAL A 88 -5.40 6.17 9.75
N TYR A 89 -5.83 7.42 9.63
CA TYR A 89 -5.97 8.34 10.77
C TYR A 89 -7.21 8.14 11.63
N PRO A 90 -8.42 7.98 11.06
CA PRO A 90 -9.60 7.72 11.86
C PRO A 90 -9.40 6.49 12.75
N GLU A 91 -10.03 6.50 13.91
CA GLU A 91 -10.12 5.27 14.70
C GLU A 91 -10.63 4.15 13.79
N PRO A 92 -10.00 2.99 13.82
CA PRO A 92 -10.45 1.85 13.03
C PRO A 92 -11.90 1.61 13.37
N ALA A 93 -12.73 1.53 12.36
CA ALA A 93 -14.14 1.24 12.58
C ALA A 93 -14.25 -0.03 13.44
N VAL A 94 -15.16 -0.03 14.39
CA VAL A 94 -15.50 -1.19 15.23
C VAL A 94 -15.75 -2.46 14.40
N ASN A 95 -15.99 -2.27 13.12
CA ASN A 95 -16.34 -3.29 12.13
C ASN A 95 -15.13 -3.86 11.36
N GLY A 96 -13.90 -3.51 11.72
CA GLY A 96 -12.70 -4.00 11.01
C GLY A 96 -12.50 -3.41 9.62
N ILE A 97 -11.61 -4.01 8.87
CA ILE A 97 -11.23 -3.60 7.50
C ILE A 97 -11.80 -4.61 6.50
N ASP A 98 -12.28 -4.11 5.36
CA ASP A 98 -12.76 -4.96 4.27
C ASP A 98 -11.63 -5.84 3.69
N ILE A 99 -11.94 -7.08 3.32
CA ILE A 99 -10.97 -8.06 2.84
C ILE A 99 -10.27 -7.62 1.55
N ASP A 100 -10.93 -6.87 0.68
CA ASP A 100 -10.31 -6.32 -0.52
C ASP A 100 -9.22 -5.28 -0.18
N THR A 101 -9.35 -4.60 0.93
CA THR A 101 -8.30 -3.69 1.41
C THR A 101 -7.05 -4.48 1.79
N PHE A 102 -7.19 -5.59 2.50
CA PHE A 102 -6.06 -6.48 2.79
C PHE A 102 -5.41 -7.02 1.51
N ASN A 103 -6.21 -7.53 0.60
CA ASN A 103 -5.73 -8.16 -0.64
C ASN A 103 -5.08 -7.15 -1.59
N THR A 104 -5.67 -5.97 -1.77
CA THR A 104 -5.33 -5.13 -2.92
C THR A 104 -4.71 -3.79 -2.57
N LYS A 105 -4.99 -3.24 -1.39
CA LYS A 105 -4.68 -1.84 -1.07
C LYS A 105 -3.52 -1.66 -0.10
N LEU A 106 -3.22 -2.63 0.77
CA LEU A 106 -2.20 -2.47 1.81
C LEU A 106 -0.83 -2.14 1.24
N GLN A 107 -0.39 -2.86 0.19
CA GLN A 107 0.90 -2.61 -0.44
C GLN A 107 0.99 -1.20 -1.03
N GLY A 108 -0.07 -0.71 -1.65
CA GLY A 108 -0.13 0.65 -2.17
C GLY A 108 -0.09 1.69 -1.06
N ARG A 109 -0.83 1.44 0.02
CA ARG A 109 -0.94 2.35 1.15
C ARG A 109 0.39 2.47 1.92
N ILE A 110 1.06 1.37 2.22
CA ILE A 110 2.39 1.46 2.84
C ILE A 110 3.41 2.11 1.90
N ALA A 111 3.40 1.81 0.61
CA ALA A 111 4.29 2.43 -0.36
C ALA A 111 4.09 3.95 -0.45
N SER A 112 2.82 4.43 -0.37
CA SER A 112 2.50 5.86 -0.37
C SER A 112 3.01 6.60 0.87
N ILE A 113 3.17 5.90 1.99
CA ILE A 113 3.80 6.46 3.20
C ILE A 113 5.32 6.42 3.08
N LEU A 114 5.88 5.29 2.65
CA LEU A 114 7.34 5.11 2.59
C LEU A 114 8.03 6.04 1.57
N ILE A 115 7.33 6.43 0.51
CA ILE A 115 7.86 7.39 -0.47
C ILE A 115 8.02 8.81 0.10
N MET A 116 7.27 9.19 1.13
CA MET A 116 7.37 10.49 1.76
C MET A 116 8.79 10.78 2.26
N GLU A 117 9.16 12.05 2.37
CA GLU A 117 10.41 12.45 3.03
C GLU A 117 10.38 12.09 4.52
N ASP A 118 11.55 11.90 5.13
CA ASP A 118 11.67 11.49 6.53
C ASP A 118 11.37 12.68 7.45
N THR A 119 10.11 12.84 7.74
CA THR A 119 9.53 13.94 8.53
C THR A 119 8.71 13.39 9.70
N PRO A 120 8.40 14.22 10.71
CA PRO A 120 7.45 13.86 11.76
C PRO A 120 6.07 13.41 11.21
N GLU A 121 5.65 13.98 10.09
CA GLU A 121 4.40 13.59 9.42
C GLU A 121 4.45 12.14 8.93
N LYS A 122 5.53 11.74 8.25
CA LYS A 122 5.72 10.34 7.83
C LYS A 122 5.68 9.38 9.01
N LEU A 123 6.35 9.74 10.11
CA LEU A 123 6.34 8.95 11.35
C LEU A 123 4.92 8.81 11.90
N GLN A 124 4.14 9.88 11.87
CA GLN A 124 2.74 9.86 12.28
C GLN A 124 1.90 8.93 11.39
N TYR A 125 2.10 8.96 10.08
CA TYR A 125 1.43 8.04 9.16
C TYR A 125 1.81 6.58 9.42
N LEU A 126 3.09 6.27 9.66
CA LEU A 126 3.54 4.91 9.96
C LEU A 126 2.91 4.37 11.25
N ARG A 127 2.89 5.18 12.31
CA ARG A 127 2.23 4.81 13.58
C ARG A 127 0.72 4.61 13.41
N SER A 128 0.09 5.49 12.66
CA SER A 128 -1.35 5.39 12.37
C SER A 128 -1.66 4.18 11.51
N PHE A 129 -0.84 3.89 10.51
CA PHE A 129 -0.97 2.70 9.65
C PHE A 129 -0.85 1.42 10.48
N SER A 130 0.17 1.32 11.35
CA SER A 130 0.36 0.17 12.23
C SER A 130 -0.86 -0.06 13.13
N ARG A 131 -1.30 0.99 13.86
CA ARG A 131 -2.49 0.93 14.70
C ARG A 131 -3.76 0.55 13.92
N TRP A 132 -3.97 1.19 12.76
CA TRP A 132 -5.12 0.93 11.91
C TRP A 132 -5.15 -0.51 11.41
N LEU A 133 -3.99 -1.04 10.99
CA LEU A 133 -3.85 -2.42 10.52
C LEU A 133 -4.02 -3.43 11.67
N ASP A 134 -3.44 -3.15 12.83
CA ASP A 134 -3.55 -3.99 14.02
C ASP A 134 -5.02 -4.19 14.42
N ASN A 135 -5.78 -3.10 14.47
CA ASN A 135 -7.22 -3.16 14.72
C ASN A 135 -7.99 -3.86 13.59
N GLY A 136 -7.57 -3.65 12.34
CA GLY A 136 -8.18 -4.30 11.18
C GLY A 136 -8.03 -5.81 11.16
N CYS A 137 -7.00 -6.34 11.83
CA CYS A 137 -6.77 -7.77 11.99
C CYS A 137 -7.62 -8.40 13.11
N LEU A 138 -8.26 -7.61 13.97
CA LEU A 138 -9.12 -8.15 15.02
C LEU A 138 -10.41 -8.74 14.44
N PRO A 139 -10.95 -9.81 15.06
CA PRO A 139 -12.23 -10.35 14.65
C PRO A 139 -13.35 -9.31 14.82
N ALA A 140 -14.11 -9.10 13.76
CA ALA A 140 -15.24 -8.15 13.73
C ALA A 140 -16.58 -8.89 13.86
N PRO A 141 -17.52 -8.39 14.70
CA PRO A 141 -18.82 -9.01 14.86
C PRO A 141 -19.76 -8.75 13.66
N GLY A 142 -20.80 -9.54 13.55
CA GLY A 142 -21.87 -9.36 12.55
C GLY A 142 -21.38 -9.58 11.12
N LEU A 143 -21.92 -8.81 10.17
CA LEU A 143 -21.67 -8.96 8.74
C LEU A 143 -20.54 -8.08 8.22
N ALA A 144 -20.09 -7.08 8.99
CA ALA A 144 -19.02 -6.16 8.61
C ALA A 144 -17.64 -6.74 8.93
N GLY A 145 -16.61 -6.19 8.28
CA GLY A 145 -15.22 -6.59 8.47
C GLY A 145 -14.87 -7.93 7.84
N SER A 146 -13.59 -8.26 7.85
CA SER A 146 -13.05 -9.41 7.13
C SER A 146 -13.02 -10.66 7.99
N PHE A 147 -12.35 -10.59 9.13
CA PHE A 147 -12.09 -11.75 9.98
C PHE A 147 -13.18 -11.92 11.04
N LYS A 148 -13.58 -13.16 11.31
CA LYS A 148 -14.64 -13.50 12.25
C LYS A 148 -14.12 -14.31 13.43
N PRO A 149 -14.79 -14.25 14.60
CA PRO A 149 -14.38 -15.02 15.77
C PRO A 149 -14.35 -16.54 15.57
N ASP A 150 -15.12 -17.05 14.61
CA ASP A 150 -15.18 -18.47 14.23
C ASP A 150 -14.18 -18.86 13.12
N GLY A 151 -13.27 -17.94 12.75
CA GLY A 151 -12.30 -18.16 11.68
C GLY A 151 -12.84 -17.93 10.26
N ALA A 152 -14.14 -17.62 10.11
CA ALA A 152 -14.69 -17.30 8.79
C ALA A 152 -14.10 -15.97 8.26
N CYS A 153 -14.06 -15.83 6.94
CA CYS A 153 -13.67 -14.59 6.28
C CYS A 153 -14.83 -14.05 5.44
N PHE A 154 -15.25 -12.84 5.76
CA PHE A 154 -16.43 -12.23 5.12
C PHE A 154 -16.02 -11.22 4.06
N HIS A 155 -16.78 -11.20 2.97
CA HIS A 155 -16.79 -10.19 1.94
C HIS A 155 -18.19 -10.07 1.36
N HIS A 156 -18.62 -8.89 0.97
CA HIS A 156 -19.99 -8.65 0.51
C HIS A 156 -21.07 -9.16 1.48
N CYS A 157 -20.87 -8.97 2.77
CA CYS A 157 -21.77 -9.41 3.84
C CYS A 157 -21.99 -10.94 3.89
N ASN A 158 -21.06 -11.73 3.37
CA ASN A 158 -21.15 -13.18 3.32
C ASN A 158 -19.81 -13.85 3.61
N ASN A 159 -19.84 -15.12 4.03
CA ASN A 159 -18.63 -15.93 4.10
C ASN A 159 -18.08 -16.16 2.69
N TYR A 160 -16.83 -15.71 2.45
CA TYR A 160 -16.24 -15.73 1.12
C TYR A 160 -14.81 -16.30 1.15
N PRO A 161 -14.65 -17.62 1.28
CA PRO A 161 -13.32 -18.25 1.44
C PRO A 161 -12.33 -17.95 0.32
N ALA A 162 -12.81 -17.72 -0.92
CA ALA A 162 -11.95 -17.39 -2.04
C ALA A 162 -11.19 -16.06 -1.86
N TYR A 163 -11.78 -15.11 -1.15
CA TYR A 163 -11.12 -13.84 -0.82
C TYR A 163 -10.21 -13.95 0.42
N ALA A 164 -10.45 -14.95 1.28
CA ALA A 164 -9.64 -15.16 2.48
C ALA A 164 -8.17 -15.35 2.15
N VAL A 165 -7.85 -16.12 1.13
CA VAL A 165 -6.46 -16.40 0.71
C VAL A 165 -5.73 -15.09 0.38
N GLY A 166 -6.31 -14.24 -0.47
CA GLY A 166 -5.72 -12.95 -0.83
C GLY A 166 -5.63 -11.98 0.34
N GLY A 167 -6.64 -11.97 1.20
CA GLY A 167 -6.65 -11.11 2.40
C GLY A 167 -5.60 -11.53 3.43
N LEU A 168 -5.47 -12.83 3.68
CA LEU A 168 -4.44 -13.38 4.58
C LEU A 168 -3.04 -13.14 4.02
N ASP A 169 -2.82 -13.32 2.70
CA ASP A 169 -1.55 -13.00 2.05
C ASP A 169 -1.18 -11.52 2.25
N GLY A 170 -2.12 -10.62 1.99
CA GLY A 170 -1.91 -9.19 2.21
C GLY A 170 -1.58 -8.83 3.65
N ALA A 171 -2.33 -9.37 4.62
CA ALA A 171 -2.11 -9.15 6.05
C ALA A 171 -0.74 -9.69 6.49
N THR A 172 -0.43 -10.96 6.17
CA THR A 172 0.82 -11.61 6.59
C THR A 172 2.06 -10.94 5.98
N ASN A 173 1.98 -10.49 4.73
CA ASN A 173 3.06 -9.71 4.12
C ASN A 173 3.34 -8.41 4.88
N MET A 174 2.31 -7.67 5.31
CA MET A 174 2.50 -6.45 6.10
C MET A 174 3.04 -6.76 7.50
N ILE A 175 2.52 -7.79 8.16
CA ILE A 175 3.02 -8.25 9.45
C ILE A 175 4.51 -8.59 9.34
N TYR A 176 4.91 -9.35 8.33
CA TYR A 176 6.30 -9.70 8.08
C TYR A 176 7.18 -8.45 7.85
N LEU A 177 6.75 -7.54 6.99
CA LEU A 177 7.50 -6.31 6.68
C LEU A 177 7.71 -5.42 7.91
N LEU A 178 6.74 -5.37 8.81
CA LEU A 178 6.80 -4.52 10.01
C LEU A 178 7.42 -5.21 11.23
N SER A 179 7.57 -6.54 11.22
CA SER A 179 7.93 -7.36 12.40
C SER A 179 9.25 -6.97 13.08
N GLY A 180 10.24 -6.51 12.32
CA GLY A 180 11.55 -6.10 12.84
C GLY A 180 11.65 -4.60 13.18
N THR A 181 10.53 -3.88 13.19
CA THR A 181 10.50 -2.42 13.35
C THR A 181 9.73 -2.00 14.60
N GLU A 182 9.82 -0.71 14.95
CA GLU A 182 8.97 -0.11 16.00
C GLU A 182 7.49 -0.08 15.63
N PHE A 183 7.15 -0.31 14.35
CA PHE A 183 5.79 -0.34 13.81
C PHE A 183 5.19 -1.75 13.75
N ARG A 184 5.85 -2.72 14.41
CA ARG A 184 5.36 -4.10 14.47
C ARG A 184 3.93 -4.14 15.01
N LEU A 185 3.13 -5.04 14.46
CA LEU A 185 1.77 -5.27 14.94
C LEU A 185 1.80 -6.08 16.23
N SER A 186 0.87 -5.79 17.13
CA SER A 186 0.64 -6.58 18.34
C SER A 186 -0.10 -7.89 18.06
N CYS A 187 -0.46 -8.11 16.84
CA CYS A 187 -1.49 -8.94 16.26
C CYS A 187 -1.67 -10.34 16.88
N LEU A 188 -2.87 -10.57 17.36
CA LEU A 188 -3.35 -11.87 17.86
C LEU A 188 -3.54 -12.95 16.77
N LEU A 189 -3.35 -12.64 15.49
CA LEU A 189 -3.38 -13.63 14.41
C LEU A 189 -2.29 -14.72 14.57
N TYR A 190 -1.26 -14.45 15.39
CA TYR A 190 -0.21 -15.42 15.71
C TYR A 190 -0.44 -16.24 16.97
N THR A 191 -1.42 -15.89 17.80
CA THR A 191 -1.63 -16.49 19.12
C THR A 191 -2.86 -17.37 19.20
N SER A 192 -3.50 -17.67 18.08
CA SER A 192 -4.42 -18.81 18.07
C SER A 192 -3.57 -20.07 18.13
N ASP A 193 -3.23 -20.50 19.33
CA ASP A 193 -2.81 -21.86 19.57
C ASP A 193 -3.91 -22.77 19.03
N ALA A 194 -3.65 -23.35 17.87
CA ALA A 194 -4.46 -24.39 17.30
C ALA A 194 -4.19 -25.70 18.03
#